data_e54fbb9a97c6a056bb7dabd0046697dd
#
_entry.id   e54fbb9a97c6a056bb7dabd0046697dd
#
_cell.length_a   1.000
_cell.length_b   1.000
_cell.length_c   1.000
_cell.angle_alpha   90.00
_cell.angle_beta   90.00
_cell.angle_gamma   90.00
#
_symmetry.space_group_name_H-M   'P 1'
#
loop_
_entity.id
_entity.type
_entity.pdbx_description
1 polymer ?
#
loop_
_entity_poly.entity_id
_entity_poly.type
_entity_poly.pdbx_seq_one_letter_code
_entity_poly.pdbx_strand_id
1 'polypeptide(L)'
;LTDPRKTTEAQAQALLKTAKPIYYITSGIHSPENGGPEMLIELAYRLIVEETPFIQEIRNNVITIITPVIEVDGREKQVDTYYYNKTRAPGDARLPLMYWGKYVQHDNNRDGMGQFLELTKAVTRMQLQWKPTIMHDLHEAQTYLYSSTGTGPYNDALDPITISEWWMLAQNDVLEMTKRGVPGVFTYGFYDGWVPNYMFFIAHTHNAIGRFYE
;
A
#
# COMPACT_ATOMS: atom_id res chain seq x y z
N LEU A 1 7.47 6.23 -20.72
CA LEU A 1 6.12 5.67 -20.94
C LEU A 1 5.03 6.50 -20.27
N THR A 2 5.30 7.07 -19.10
CA THR A 2 4.31 7.80 -18.30
C THR A 2 4.05 9.26 -18.72
N ASP A 3 4.76 9.76 -19.71
CA ASP A 3 4.54 11.11 -20.24
C ASP A 3 4.49 11.06 -21.77
N PRO A 4 3.29 11.04 -22.37
CA PRO A 4 3.12 10.95 -23.82
C PRO A 4 3.65 12.17 -24.60
N ARG A 5 3.96 13.27 -23.91
CA ARG A 5 4.60 14.44 -24.54
C ARG A 5 6.08 14.22 -24.83
N LYS A 6 6.70 13.25 -24.13
CA LYS A 6 8.14 12.93 -24.24
C LYS A 6 8.43 11.68 -25.07
N THR A 7 7.40 10.87 -25.32
CA THR A 7 7.57 9.56 -25.95
C THR A 7 6.53 9.41 -27.06
N THR A 8 7.00 9.20 -28.29
CA THR A 8 6.11 8.88 -29.42
C THR A 8 5.53 7.49 -29.28
N GLU A 9 4.43 7.20 -29.98
CA GLU A 9 3.80 5.88 -29.96
C GLU A 9 4.79 4.78 -30.36
N ALA A 10 5.57 4.98 -31.42
CA ALA A 10 6.57 3.99 -31.87
C ALA A 10 7.66 3.74 -30.81
N GLN A 11 8.11 4.79 -30.12
CA GLN A 11 9.06 4.65 -29.02
C GLN A 11 8.41 3.92 -27.82
N ALA A 12 7.14 4.22 -27.51
CA ALA A 12 6.41 3.55 -26.45
C ALA A 12 6.32 2.04 -26.72
N GLN A 13 5.93 1.66 -27.91
CA GLN A 13 5.83 0.26 -28.33
C GLN A 13 7.17 -0.47 -28.27
N ALA A 14 8.27 0.21 -28.60
CA ALA A 14 9.60 -0.35 -28.47
C ALA A 14 10.02 -0.56 -27.01
N LEU A 15 9.73 0.41 -26.15
CA LEU A 15 10.02 0.35 -24.70
C LEU A 15 9.20 -0.72 -23.99
N LEU A 16 7.94 -0.89 -24.34
CA LEU A 16 7.04 -1.91 -23.74
C LEU A 16 7.56 -3.34 -23.88
N LYS A 17 8.38 -3.62 -24.88
CA LYS A 17 8.99 -4.94 -25.08
C LYS A 17 10.00 -5.32 -23.99
N THR A 18 10.55 -4.36 -23.29
CA THR A 18 11.61 -4.57 -22.29
C THR A 18 11.35 -3.89 -20.96
N ALA A 19 10.33 -3.02 -20.89
CA ALA A 19 9.97 -2.35 -19.66
C ALA A 19 9.43 -3.34 -18.64
N LYS A 20 9.81 -3.15 -17.39
CA LYS A 20 9.25 -3.89 -16.25
C LYS A 20 8.31 -2.97 -15.49
N PRO A 21 7.13 -3.47 -15.07
CA PRO A 21 6.25 -2.71 -14.18
C PRO A 21 6.96 -2.45 -12.85
N ILE A 22 6.67 -1.31 -12.26
CA ILE A 22 7.13 -0.96 -10.93
C ILE A 22 5.97 -1.19 -9.96
N TYR A 23 6.21 -2.03 -8.96
CA TYR A 23 5.29 -2.29 -7.86
C TYR A 23 5.83 -1.63 -6.60
N TYR A 24 5.18 -0.55 -6.16
CA TYR A 24 5.52 0.15 -4.94
C TYR A 24 4.60 -0.30 -3.82
N ILE A 25 5.17 -0.91 -2.78
CA ILE A 25 4.42 -1.44 -1.65
C ILE A 25 4.83 -0.74 -0.35
N THR A 26 3.84 -0.31 0.41
CA THR A 26 4.00 0.46 1.64
C THR A 26 3.22 -0.16 2.78
N SER A 27 3.61 0.15 4.02
CA SER A 27 2.85 -0.21 5.21
C SER A 27 3.17 0.71 6.38
N GLY A 28 2.48 0.51 7.50
CA GLY A 28 2.74 1.20 8.74
C GLY A 28 2.49 2.70 8.71
N ILE A 29 1.54 3.14 7.89
CA ILE A 29 1.04 4.52 7.95
C ILE A 29 0.24 4.76 9.23
N HIS A 30 -0.41 3.73 9.74
CA HIS A 30 -1.01 3.69 11.07
C HIS A 30 -0.14 2.83 11.99
N SER A 31 0.34 3.42 13.08
CA SER A 31 1.37 2.81 13.93
C SER A 31 1.00 1.48 14.60
N PRO A 32 -0.28 1.22 14.99
CA PRO A 32 -0.65 -0.05 15.60
C PRO A 32 -0.81 -1.21 14.61
N GLU A 33 -0.84 -0.94 13.32
CA GLU A 33 -1.02 -1.92 12.27
C GLU A 33 0.32 -2.60 11.95
N ASN A 34 0.70 -3.60 12.73
CA ASN A 34 2.06 -4.12 12.78
C ASN A 34 2.36 -5.24 11.79
N GLY A 35 1.36 -5.97 11.31
CA GLY A 35 1.56 -7.13 10.44
C GLY A 35 2.12 -6.76 9.08
N GLY A 36 1.67 -5.65 8.50
CA GLY A 36 2.19 -5.17 7.24
C GLY A 36 3.68 -4.83 7.27
N PRO A 37 4.17 -4.03 8.24
CA PRO A 37 5.61 -3.78 8.43
C PRO A 37 6.45 -5.05 8.57
N GLU A 38 6.03 -5.98 9.42
CA GLU A 38 6.74 -7.26 9.63
C GLU A 38 6.76 -8.09 8.34
N MET A 39 5.63 -8.19 7.66
CA MET A 39 5.51 -8.93 6.40
C MET A 39 6.40 -8.31 5.30
N LEU A 40 6.49 -6.98 5.21
CA LEU A 40 7.32 -6.33 4.20
C LEU A 40 8.82 -6.53 4.41
N ILE A 41 9.28 -6.63 5.66
CA ILE A 41 10.68 -6.99 5.97
C ILE A 41 10.96 -8.42 5.54
N GLU A 42 10.07 -9.36 5.86
CA GLU A 42 10.16 -10.75 5.40
C GLU A 42 10.12 -10.85 3.87
N LEU A 43 9.20 -10.13 3.22
CA LEU A 43 9.13 -10.11 1.76
C LEU A 43 10.42 -9.59 1.13
N ALA A 44 10.99 -8.51 1.65
CA ALA A 44 12.25 -7.96 1.16
C ALA A 44 13.38 -8.99 1.28
N TYR A 45 13.48 -9.68 2.42
CA TYR A 45 14.46 -10.73 2.62
C TYR A 45 14.25 -11.87 1.61
N ARG A 46 13.03 -12.38 1.47
CA ARG A 46 12.72 -13.47 0.53
C ARG A 46 13.00 -13.10 -0.92
N LEU A 47 12.65 -11.88 -1.32
CA LEU A 47 12.96 -11.38 -2.66
C LEU A 47 14.46 -11.34 -2.98
N ILE A 48 15.31 -11.22 -1.96
CA ILE A 48 16.77 -11.19 -2.14
C ILE A 48 17.37 -12.60 -2.15
N VAL A 49 16.95 -13.47 -1.23
CA VAL A 49 17.67 -14.73 -0.95
C VAL A 49 16.98 -15.98 -1.49
N GLU A 50 15.68 -15.96 -1.74
CA GLU A 50 14.94 -17.14 -2.14
C GLU A 50 15.10 -17.43 -3.64
N GLU A 51 15.39 -18.70 -3.97
CA GLU A 51 15.65 -19.15 -5.34
C GLU A 51 14.52 -20.01 -5.92
N THR A 52 13.30 -19.91 -5.34
CA THR A 52 12.13 -20.60 -5.92
C THR A 52 11.78 -19.99 -7.28
N PRO A 53 11.23 -20.76 -8.22
CA PRO A 53 10.80 -20.24 -9.53
C PRO A 53 9.83 -19.06 -9.40
N PHE A 54 8.95 -19.08 -8.40
CA PHE A 54 7.99 -18.00 -8.14
C PHE A 54 8.69 -16.68 -7.80
N ILE A 55 9.67 -16.69 -6.90
CA ILE A 55 10.42 -15.49 -6.51
C ILE A 55 11.34 -15.02 -7.62
N GLN A 56 11.97 -15.94 -8.34
CA GLN A 56 12.80 -15.61 -9.50
C GLN A 56 11.98 -14.94 -10.59
N GLU A 57 10.75 -15.36 -10.84
CA GLU A 57 9.88 -14.73 -11.82
C GLU A 57 9.53 -13.30 -11.41
N ILE A 58 9.24 -13.05 -10.14
CA ILE A 58 9.03 -11.69 -9.65
C ILE A 58 10.28 -10.82 -9.86
N ARG A 59 11.44 -11.27 -9.39
CA ARG A 59 12.71 -10.52 -9.56
C ARG A 59 13.04 -10.21 -11.01
N ASN A 60 12.74 -11.14 -11.90
CA ASN A 60 13.07 -10.99 -13.31
C ASN A 60 12.11 -10.05 -14.06
N ASN A 61 10.88 -9.91 -13.61
CA ASN A 61 9.84 -9.24 -14.37
C ASN A 61 9.26 -7.98 -13.70
N VAL A 62 9.51 -7.77 -12.41
CA VAL A 62 8.95 -6.65 -11.65
C VAL A 62 10.04 -5.90 -10.92
N ILE A 63 9.99 -4.57 -10.96
CA ILE A 63 10.78 -3.72 -10.06
C ILE A 63 9.95 -3.51 -8.80
N THR A 64 10.40 -4.08 -7.68
CA THR A 64 9.72 -3.95 -6.40
C THR A 64 10.37 -2.87 -5.55
N ILE A 65 9.60 -1.87 -5.15
CA ILE A 65 10.02 -0.81 -4.21
C ILE A 65 9.24 -1.04 -2.91
N ILE A 66 9.94 -1.08 -1.78
CA ILE A 66 9.36 -1.38 -0.48
C ILE A 66 9.64 -0.24 0.50
N THR A 67 8.59 0.30 1.11
CA THR A 67 8.66 1.17 2.30
C THR A 67 7.95 0.46 3.45
N PRO A 68 8.69 -0.26 4.31
CA PRO A 68 8.06 -1.14 5.30
C PRO A 68 7.34 -0.38 6.40
N VAL A 69 7.78 0.84 6.73
CA VAL A 69 7.17 1.70 7.75
C VAL A 69 7.11 3.13 7.24
N ILE A 70 5.92 3.67 7.06
CA ILE A 70 5.74 5.08 6.68
C ILE A 70 5.81 5.95 7.94
N GLU A 71 5.03 5.64 8.97
CA GLU A 71 4.96 6.41 10.22
C GLU A 71 5.99 5.89 11.24
N VAL A 72 7.27 6.21 10.99
CA VAL A 72 8.39 5.72 11.81
C VAL A 72 8.34 6.23 13.24
N ASP A 73 7.95 7.49 13.46
CA ASP A 73 7.84 8.08 14.80
C ASP A 73 6.71 7.43 15.60
N GLY A 74 5.60 7.14 14.94
CA GLY A 74 4.49 6.43 15.56
C GLY A 74 4.84 4.97 15.87
N ARG A 75 5.59 4.30 15.00
CA ARG A 75 6.09 2.95 15.24
C ARG A 75 7.01 2.90 16.45
N GLU A 76 7.93 3.86 16.61
CA GLU A 76 8.79 3.97 17.78
C GLU A 76 7.97 4.12 19.07
N LYS A 77 7.01 5.03 19.09
CA LYS A 77 6.08 5.18 20.21
C LYS A 77 5.30 3.92 20.54
N GLN A 78 4.89 3.19 19.52
CA GLN A 78 4.17 1.94 19.67
C GLN A 78 5.02 0.90 20.40
N VAL A 79 6.29 0.79 20.04
CA VAL A 79 7.27 -0.08 20.69
C VAL A 79 7.47 0.33 22.15
N ASP A 80 7.69 1.62 22.41
CA ASP A 80 7.86 2.15 23.76
C ASP A 80 6.62 1.90 24.64
N THR A 81 5.44 2.14 24.09
CA THR A 81 4.16 1.89 24.77
C THR A 81 3.99 0.40 25.10
N TYR A 82 4.36 -0.47 24.18
CA TYR A 82 4.33 -1.91 24.42
C TYR A 82 5.22 -2.31 25.58
N TYR A 83 6.48 -1.89 25.60
CA TYR A 83 7.41 -2.22 26.67
C TYR A 83 6.99 -1.60 28.00
N TYR A 84 6.54 -0.35 28.01
CA TYR A 84 5.97 0.27 29.21
C TYR A 84 4.81 -0.55 29.77
N ASN A 85 3.85 -0.90 28.95
CA ASN A 85 2.68 -1.68 29.36
C ASN A 85 3.04 -3.09 29.85
N LYS A 86 4.09 -3.70 29.26
CA LYS A 86 4.57 -5.03 29.65
C LYS A 86 5.12 -5.06 31.07
N THR A 87 5.59 -3.94 31.60
CA THR A 87 6.10 -3.82 32.97
C THR A 87 5.01 -3.53 34.02
N ARG A 88 3.75 -3.33 33.60
CA ARG A 88 2.64 -3.02 34.50
C ARG A 88 2.06 -4.27 35.14
N ALA A 89 1.74 -4.18 36.43
CA ALA A 89 1.03 -5.24 37.13
C ALA A 89 -0.44 -5.36 36.65
N PRO A 90 -1.08 -6.50 36.85
CA PRO A 90 -2.52 -6.60 36.61
C PRO A 90 -3.30 -5.54 37.42
N GLY A 91 -4.14 -4.76 36.74
CA GLY A 91 -4.91 -3.67 37.34
C GLY A 91 -4.28 -2.28 37.27
N ASP A 92 -3.01 -2.17 36.93
CA ASP A 92 -2.37 -0.88 36.69
C ASP A 92 -2.91 -0.19 35.43
N ALA A 93 -2.90 1.13 35.44
CA ALA A 93 -3.20 1.92 34.25
C ALA A 93 -2.18 1.64 33.13
N ARG A 94 -2.69 1.43 31.94
CA ARG A 94 -1.89 1.20 30.72
C ARG A 94 -2.02 2.38 29.78
N LEU A 95 -0.95 2.68 29.06
CA LEU A 95 -0.99 3.66 27.98
C LEU A 95 -1.74 3.10 26.77
N PRO A 96 -2.59 3.91 26.14
CA PRO A 96 -3.25 3.51 24.90
C PRO A 96 -2.22 3.42 23.76
N LEU A 97 -2.55 2.63 22.75
CA LEU A 97 -1.77 2.57 21.52
C LEU A 97 -1.85 3.91 20.80
N MET A 98 -0.72 4.37 20.30
CA MET A 98 -0.65 5.60 19.51
C MET A 98 -0.92 5.25 18.05
N TYR A 99 -1.92 5.91 17.47
CA TYR A 99 -2.34 5.65 16.10
C TYR A 99 -1.49 6.37 15.06
N TRP A 100 -1.09 7.59 15.40
CA TRP A 100 -0.31 8.46 14.52
C TRP A 100 1.04 8.84 15.12
N GLY A 101 1.75 9.70 14.41
CA GLY A 101 3.08 10.13 14.76
C GLY A 101 3.23 10.92 16.05
N LYS A 102 4.46 11.31 16.28
CA LYS A 102 4.92 11.86 17.58
C LYS A 102 4.41 13.28 17.83
N TYR A 103 4.30 14.06 16.79
CA TYR A 103 4.11 15.51 16.92
C TYR A 103 2.73 15.98 16.45
N VAL A 104 2.07 15.22 15.62
CA VAL A 104 0.82 15.60 14.98
C VAL A 104 -0.19 14.45 15.10
N GLN A 105 -1.36 14.76 15.63
CA GLN A 105 -2.49 13.83 15.70
C GLN A 105 -3.40 14.02 14.48
N HIS A 106 -2.82 14.04 13.31
CA HIS A 106 -3.53 14.07 12.05
C HIS A 106 -3.23 12.78 11.29
N ASP A 107 -4.27 12.16 10.79
CA ASP A 107 -4.16 10.92 10.04
C ASP A 107 -3.46 11.16 8.70
N ASN A 108 -2.28 10.56 8.53
CA ASN A 108 -1.51 10.63 7.29
C ASN A 108 -2.30 10.08 6.10
N ASN A 109 -3.17 9.10 6.36
CA ASN A 109 -4.05 8.52 5.33
C ASN A 109 -5.34 9.32 5.10
N ARG A 110 -5.40 10.56 5.57
CA ARG A 110 -6.43 11.57 5.28
C ARG A 110 -5.81 12.86 4.74
N ASP A 111 -4.52 12.85 4.45
CA ASP A 111 -3.75 14.03 4.04
C ASP A 111 -3.38 14.03 2.55
N GLY A 112 -3.87 13.08 1.77
CA GLY A 112 -3.54 12.93 0.35
C GLY A 112 -3.84 14.18 -0.49
N MET A 113 -4.93 14.89 -0.20
CA MET A 113 -5.26 16.17 -0.85
C MET A 113 -4.56 17.36 -0.20
N GLY A 114 -4.51 17.40 1.13
CA GLY A 114 -4.02 18.54 1.89
C GLY A 114 -2.51 18.72 1.82
N GLN A 115 -1.78 17.61 1.78
CA GLN A 115 -0.31 17.59 1.74
C GLN A 115 0.33 18.44 2.85
N PHE A 116 -0.28 18.46 4.04
CA PHE A 116 0.21 19.21 5.19
C PHE A 116 1.42 18.56 5.85
N LEU A 117 1.42 17.20 5.89
CA LEU A 117 2.43 16.43 6.58
C LEU A 117 3.63 16.13 5.67
N GLU A 118 4.84 16.21 6.22
CA GLU A 118 6.05 15.87 5.46
C GLU A 118 6.10 14.41 5.03
N LEU A 119 5.53 13.51 5.82
CA LEU A 119 5.37 12.11 5.45
C LEU A 119 4.55 11.93 4.18
N THR A 120 3.37 12.56 4.11
CA THR A 120 2.52 12.52 2.92
C THR A 120 3.25 13.09 1.70
N LYS A 121 3.94 14.22 1.88
CA LYS A 121 4.78 14.81 0.81
C LYS A 121 5.91 13.87 0.36
N ALA A 122 6.51 13.13 1.29
CA ALA A 122 7.56 12.17 0.96
C ALA A 122 7.03 11.02 0.09
N VAL A 123 5.90 10.43 0.45
CA VAL A 123 5.24 9.37 -0.33
C VAL A 123 4.79 9.91 -1.69
N THR A 124 4.24 11.11 -1.73
CA THR A 124 3.86 11.78 -2.99
C THR A 124 5.08 11.99 -3.89
N ARG A 125 6.21 12.44 -3.34
CA ARG A 125 7.47 12.56 -4.12
C ARG A 125 7.92 11.22 -4.68
N MET A 126 7.82 10.13 -3.89
CA MET A 126 8.14 8.77 -4.38
C MET A 126 7.26 8.38 -5.56
N GLN A 127 5.95 8.57 -5.43
CA GLN A 127 4.99 8.29 -6.51
C GLN A 127 5.32 9.09 -7.77
N LEU A 128 5.59 10.38 -7.65
CA LEU A 128 5.86 11.25 -8.79
C LEU A 128 7.23 11.01 -9.42
N GLN A 129 8.22 10.63 -8.64
CA GLN A 129 9.58 10.36 -9.10
C GLN A 129 9.68 9.01 -9.82
N TRP A 130 9.16 7.95 -9.22
CA TRP A 130 9.30 6.58 -9.73
C TRP A 130 8.15 6.18 -10.66
N LYS A 131 7.00 6.83 -10.52
CA LYS A 131 5.80 6.56 -11.32
C LYS A 131 5.48 5.07 -11.39
N PRO A 132 5.31 4.42 -10.24
CA PRO A 132 5.00 3.01 -10.19
C PRO A 132 3.71 2.71 -10.93
N THR A 133 3.63 1.53 -11.53
CA THR A 133 2.41 1.02 -12.17
C THR A 133 1.34 0.73 -11.12
N ILE A 134 1.78 0.24 -9.95
CA ILE A 134 0.91 -0.08 -8.82
C ILE A 134 1.51 0.53 -7.55
N MET A 135 0.68 1.22 -6.79
CA MET A 135 0.95 1.61 -5.40
C MET A 135 0.05 0.79 -4.48
N HIS A 136 0.65 0.01 -3.60
CA HIS A 136 -0.07 -0.89 -2.70
C HIS A 136 0.24 -0.56 -1.25
N ASP A 137 -0.76 -0.09 -0.52
CA ASP A 137 -0.65 0.26 0.90
C ASP A 137 -1.26 -0.84 1.77
N LEU A 138 -0.55 -1.26 2.80
CA LEU A 138 -0.96 -2.36 3.66
C LEU A 138 -1.45 -1.82 5.00
N HIS A 139 -2.69 -2.13 5.30
CA HIS A 139 -3.38 -1.80 6.53
C HIS A 139 -3.87 -3.03 7.28
N GLU A 140 -4.41 -2.80 8.47
CA GLU A 140 -5.08 -3.81 9.28
C GLU A 140 -6.38 -3.26 9.89
N ALA A 141 -7.43 -4.07 9.84
CA ALA A 141 -8.69 -3.81 10.53
C ALA A 141 -9.14 -5.06 11.30
N GLN A 142 -10.18 -4.92 12.10
CA GLN A 142 -10.81 -6.04 12.80
C GLN A 142 -11.71 -6.84 11.86
N THR A 143 -11.15 -7.41 10.81
CA THR A 143 -11.85 -8.16 9.78
C THR A 143 -10.98 -9.29 9.22
N TYR A 144 -11.53 -10.06 8.30
CA TYR A 144 -10.74 -10.91 7.42
C TYR A 144 -9.99 -10.06 6.39
N LEU A 145 -9.11 -10.66 5.60
CA LEU A 145 -8.31 -9.92 4.63
C LEU A 145 -9.20 -9.33 3.53
N TYR A 146 -9.29 -8.02 3.53
CA TYR A 146 -9.92 -7.23 2.48
C TYR A 146 -8.89 -6.80 1.45
N SER A 147 -9.12 -7.15 0.19
CA SER A 147 -8.36 -6.64 -0.94
C SER A 147 -9.18 -5.57 -1.65
N SER A 148 -8.70 -4.34 -1.63
CA SER A 148 -9.50 -3.19 -2.04
C SER A 148 -9.89 -3.19 -3.51
N THR A 149 -11.16 -2.99 -3.76
CA THR A 149 -11.73 -2.39 -4.95
C THR A 149 -12.79 -1.39 -4.56
N GLY A 150 -13.35 -1.57 -3.36
CA GLY A 150 -14.53 -0.85 -2.92
C GLY A 150 -15.79 -1.20 -3.69
N THR A 151 -16.86 -0.57 -3.25
CA THR A 151 -18.12 -0.49 -3.99
C THR A 151 -18.29 0.92 -4.53
N GLY A 152 -19.15 1.10 -5.55
CA GLY A 152 -19.51 2.45 -5.96
C GLY A 152 -20.15 3.28 -4.83
N PRO A 153 -20.18 4.61 -4.95
CA PRO A 153 -19.70 5.33 -6.12
C PRO A 153 -18.17 5.43 -6.19
N TYR A 154 -17.63 5.45 -7.42
CA TYR A 154 -16.24 5.82 -7.66
C TYR A 154 -16.15 7.31 -7.98
N ASN A 155 -14.98 7.91 -7.73
CA ASN A 155 -14.71 9.28 -8.10
C ASN A 155 -14.68 9.43 -9.62
N ASP A 156 -15.37 10.45 -10.14
CA ASP A 156 -15.49 10.70 -11.58
C ASP A 156 -14.14 11.02 -12.26
N ALA A 157 -13.11 11.36 -11.49
CA ALA A 157 -11.75 11.55 -11.99
C ALA A 157 -11.00 10.25 -12.28
N LEU A 158 -11.54 9.09 -11.88
CA LEU A 158 -10.91 7.79 -12.11
C LEU A 158 -11.20 7.31 -13.53
N ASP A 159 -10.13 6.91 -14.24
CA ASP A 159 -10.26 6.28 -15.55
C ASP A 159 -10.96 4.92 -15.41
N PRO A 160 -11.98 4.60 -16.23
CA PRO A 160 -12.66 3.31 -16.19
C PRO A 160 -11.75 2.11 -16.41
N ILE A 161 -10.64 2.26 -17.15
CA ILE A 161 -9.64 1.21 -17.31
C ILE A 161 -8.95 0.94 -15.99
N THR A 162 -8.55 1.99 -15.27
CA THR A 162 -7.94 1.87 -13.92
C THR A 162 -8.87 1.15 -12.96
N ILE A 163 -10.17 1.48 -12.96
CA ILE A 163 -11.17 0.81 -12.11
C ILE A 163 -11.25 -0.69 -12.46
N SER A 164 -11.28 -1.01 -13.75
CA SER A 164 -11.37 -2.40 -14.22
C SER A 164 -10.14 -3.22 -13.86
N GLU A 165 -8.95 -2.66 -14.04
CA GLU A 165 -7.69 -3.32 -13.66
C GLU A 165 -7.54 -3.49 -12.15
N TRP A 166 -7.97 -2.51 -11.37
CA TRP A 166 -8.05 -2.60 -9.92
C TRP A 166 -8.93 -3.77 -9.47
N TRP A 167 -10.12 -3.92 -10.08
CA TRP A 167 -10.99 -5.08 -9.87
C TRP A 167 -10.32 -6.40 -10.21
N MET A 168 -9.65 -6.49 -11.35
CA MET A 168 -8.95 -7.71 -11.77
C MET A 168 -7.87 -8.12 -10.76
N LEU A 169 -7.09 -7.18 -10.25
CA LEU A 169 -6.06 -7.45 -9.24
C LEU A 169 -6.68 -7.99 -7.95
N ALA A 170 -7.73 -7.37 -7.44
CA ALA A 170 -8.38 -7.82 -6.21
C ALA A 170 -9.05 -9.19 -6.36
N GLN A 171 -9.70 -9.47 -7.49
CA GLN A 171 -10.26 -10.79 -7.78
C GLN A 171 -9.18 -11.86 -7.89
N ASN A 172 -8.01 -11.52 -8.44
CA ASN A 172 -6.88 -12.41 -8.47
C ASN A 172 -6.37 -12.75 -7.05
N ASP A 173 -6.34 -11.78 -6.14
CA ASP A 173 -5.97 -12.04 -4.74
C ASP A 173 -6.93 -13.03 -4.09
N VAL A 174 -8.24 -12.82 -4.24
CA VAL A 174 -9.26 -13.75 -3.72
C VAL A 174 -9.05 -15.15 -4.29
N LEU A 175 -8.84 -15.27 -5.60
CA LEU A 175 -8.63 -16.53 -6.28
C LEU A 175 -7.35 -17.24 -5.77
N GLU A 176 -6.23 -16.55 -5.77
CA GLU A 176 -4.93 -17.13 -5.44
C GLU A 176 -4.81 -17.47 -3.95
N MET A 177 -5.37 -16.68 -3.06
CA MET A 177 -5.40 -16.99 -1.64
C MET A 177 -6.33 -18.16 -1.33
N THR A 178 -7.50 -18.20 -1.98
CA THR A 178 -8.42 -19.34 -1.85
C THR A 178 -7.79 -20.64 -2.33
N LYS A 179 -7.10 -20.65 -3.47
CA LYS A 179 -6.33 -21.82 -3.97
C LYS A 179 -5.29 -22.32 -2.96
N ARG A 180 -4.73 -21.42 -2.17
CA ARG A 180 -3.75 -21.74 -1.12
C ARG A 180 -4.38 -22.12 0.23
N GLY A 181 -5.71 -22.23 0.28
CA GLY A 181 -6.44 -22.58 1.49
C GLY A 181 -6.56 -21.48 2.53
N VAL A 182 -6.32 -20.23 2.15
CA VAL A 182 -6.53 -19.06 3.03
C VAL A 182 -7.99 -18.63 2.95
N PRO A 183 -8.79 -18.81 4.01
CA PRO A 183 -10.20 -18.43 3.99
C PRO A 183 -10.41 -16.95 4.26
N GLY A 184 -11.60 -16.44 3.87
CA GLY A 184 -12.09 -15.13 4.31
C GLY A 184 -11.53 -13.94 3.52
N VAL A 185 -10.79 -14.15 2.44
CA VAL A 185 -10.36 -13.05 1.57
C VAL A 185 -11.54 -12.54 0.77
N PHE A 186 -11.77 -11.23 0.79
CA PHE A 186 -12.92 -10.62 0.11
C PHE A 186 -12.56 -9.25 -0.47
N THR A 187 -13.39 -8.77 -1.39
CA THR A 187 -13.14 -7.53 -2.12
C THR A 187 -14.36 -6.65 -2.30
N TYR A 188 -15.49 -7.01 -1.71
CA TYR A 188 -16.75 -6.27 -1.86
C TYR A 188 -17.15 -5.57 -0.55
N GLY A 189 -17.68 -4.36 -0.66
CA GLY A 189 -18.06 -3.55 0.51
C GLY A 189 -16.84 -2.92 1.18
N PHE A 190 -16.98 -2.54 2.42
CA PHE A 190 -15.97 -1.96 3.32
C PHE A 190 -15.44 -0.57 2.89
N TYR A 191 -15.06 -0.37 1.65
CA TYR A 191 -14.49 0.87 1.10
C TYR A 191 -15.18 1.25 -0.21
N ASP A 192 -15.34 2.56 -0.44
CA ASP A 192 -15.71 3.10 -1.75
C ASP A 192 -14.51 3.77 -2.44
N GLY A 193 -14.54 3.89 -3.75
CA GLY A 193 -13.47 4.49 -4.55
C GLY A 193 -13.64 6.00 -4.76
N TRP A 194 -14.39 6.70 -3.90
CA TRP A 194 -14.75 8.11 -4.14
C TRP A 194 -13.82 9.11 -3.49
N VAL A 195 -13.30 8.83 -2.30
CA VAL A 195 -12.59 9.79 -1.45
C VAL A 195 -11.12 9.96 -1.87
N PRO A 196 -10.68 11.16 -2.31
CA PRO A 196 -9.32 11.38 -2.81
C PRO A 196 -8.27 11.72 -1.75
N ASN A 197 -8.61 11.74 -0.48
CA ASN A 197 -7.66 12.09 0.60
C ASN A 197 -6.90 10.90 1.18
N TYR A 198 -7.20 9.67 0.76
CA TYR A 198 -6.35 8.51 1.05
C TYR A 198 -5.02 8.63 0.32
N MET A 199 -3.94 8.24 0.98
CA MET A 199 -2.58 8.41 0.45
C MET A 199 -2.39 7.72 -0.91
N PHE A 200 -2.88 6.51 -1.07
CA PHE A 200 -2.71 5.73 -2.31
C PHE A 200 -3.52 6.29 -3.50
N PHE A 201 -4.50 7.18 -3.25
CA PHE A 201 -5.34 7.74 -4.30
C PHE A 201 -4.53 8.55 -5.34
N ILE A 202 -3.36 9.05 -4.95
CA ILE A 202 -2.45 9.73 -5.88
C ILE A 202 -2.05 8.84 -7.07
N ALA A 203 -1.97 7.53 -6.87
CA ALA A 203 -1.69 6.60 -7.96
C ALA A 203 -2.79 6.65 -9.03
N HIS A 204 -4.04 6.60 -8.60
CA HIS A 204 -5.20 6.63 -9.51
C HIS A 204 -5.26 7.90 -10.38
N THR A 205 -4.78 9.02 -9.87
CA THR A 205 -4.75 10.29 -10.61
C THR A 205 -3.48 10.50 -11.44
N HIS A 206 -2.56 9.51 -11.44
CA HIS A 206 -1.26 9.57 -12.12
C HIS A 206 -0.98 8.34 -12.99
N ASN A 207 -2.00 7.82 -13.68
CA ASN A 207 -1.92 6.66 -14.58
C ASN A 207 -1.34 5.40 -13.91
N ALA A 208 -1.72 5.18 -12.65
CA ALA A 208 -1.31 4.02 -11.88
C ALA A 208 -2.50 3.48 -11.08
N ILE A 209 -2.37 2.27 -10.56
CA ILE A 209 -3.40 1.63 -9.74
C ILE A 209 -3.01 1.81 -8.28
N GLY A 210 -3.85 2.52 -7.52
CA GLY A 210 -3.79 2.53 -6.06
C GLY A 210 -4.59 1.38 -5.50
N ARG A 211 -4.04 0.65 -4.56
CA ARG A 211 -4.74 -0.43 -3.87
C ARG A 211 -4.29 -0.56 -2.43
N PHE A 212 -5.07 -1.24 -1.62
CA PHE A 212 -4.68 -1.56 -0.25
C PHE A 212 -5.25 -2.91 0.20
N TYR A 213 -4.60 -3.49 1.19
CA TYR A 213 -5.18 -4.51 2.05
C TYR A 213 -5.66 -3.85 3.35
N GLU A 214 -6.73 -4.47 3.90
CA GLU A 214 -7.25 -4.07 5.20
C GLU A 214 -7.58 -5.31 6.04
#